data_b46ef86bb8f619e8bfe5892b6388b6f2
#
_entry.id   b46ef86bb8f619e8bfe5892b6388b6f2
#
_cell.length_a   1.000
_cell.length_b   1.000
_cell.length_c   1.000
_cell.angle_alpha   90.00
_cell.angle_beta   90.00
_cell.angle_gamma   90.00
#
_symmetry.space_group_name_H-M   'P 1'
#
loop_
_entity.id
_entity.type
_entity.pdbx_description
1 polymer ?
#
loop_
_entity_poly.entity_id
_entity_poly.type
_entity_poly.pdbx_seq_one_letter_code
_entity_poly.pdbx_strand_id
1 'polypeptide(L)'
;MPPAEVVVGIGLRRGTSADTIRAALREGVADHRIAGLATIARRRAEPGLLAVAADLQVPLRSFSAEELSVVAVPNPGDRTRTAVGTASVAEAAALLATGGGPLVLPKRVVHGVVLAAALYRR
;
A
#
# COMPACT_ATOMS: atom_id res chain seq x y z
N MET A 1 -15.96 -6.90 -18.75
CA MET A 1 -14.62 -6.34 -18.51
C MET A 1 -14.06 -6.90 -17.23
N PRO A 2 -12.84 -7.40 -17.25
CA PRO A 2 -12.23 -7.83 -16.00
C PRO A 2 -11.97 -6.62 -15.10
N PRO A 3 -11.96 -6.82 -13.77
CA PRO A 3 -11.62 -5.72 -12.87
C PRO A 3 -10.20 -5.22 -13.13
N ALA A 4 -9.97 -3.95 -12.87
CA ALA A 4 -8.64 -3.38 -13.03
C ALA A 4 -7.69 -4.02 -12.01
N GLU A 5 -6.46 -4.25 -12.44
CA GLU A 5 -5.43 -4.73 -11.53
C GLU A 5 -4.74 -3.55 -10.88
N VAL A 6 -4.48 -3.68 -9.59
CA VAL A 6 -3.85 -2.59 -8.83
C VAL A 6 -2.74 -3.14 -7.96
N VAL A 7 -1.79 -2.27 -7.63
CA VAL A 7 -0.86 -2.54 -6.54
C VAL A 7 -1.33 -1.74 -5.35
N VAL A 8 -1.46 -2.40 -4.21
CA VAL A 8 -1.93 -1.75 -2.98
C VAL A 8 -0.75 -1.37 -2.13
N GLY A 9 -0.61 -0.08 -1.85
CA GLY A 9 0.34 0.41 -0.89
C GLY A 9 -0.24 0.28 0.50
N ILE A 10 0.54 -0.20 1.45
CA ILE A 10 0.07 -0.49 2.80
C ILE A 10 0.96 0.19 3.83
N GLY A 11 0.32 0.97 4.71
CA GLY A 11 0.96 1.49 5.90
C GLY A 11 0.35 0.80 7.10
N LEU A 12 1.18 0.24 7.96
CA LEU A 12 0.70 -0.54 9.09
C LEU A 12 1.67 -0.42 10.26
N ARG A 13 1.16 -0.73 11.44
CA ARG A 13 1.96 -0.78 12.65
C ARG A 13 2.60 -2.15 12.79
N ARG A 14 3.74 -2.16 13.48
CA ARG A 14 4.40 -3.42 13.81
C ARG A 14 3.43 -4.32 14.57
N GLY A 15 3.41 -5.61 14.22
CA GLY A 15 2.55 -6.56 14.89
C GLY A 15 1.12 -6.62 14.38
N THR A 16 0.78 -5.89 13.33
CA THR A 16 -0.57 -5.97 12.75
C THR A 16 -0.82 -7.39 12.23
N SER A 17 -1.93 -7.98 12.64
CA SER A 17 -2.23 -9.36 12.28
C SER A 17 -2.64 -9.52 10.81
N ALA A 18 -2.41 -10.71 10.28
CA ALA A 18 -2.84 -11.03 8.93
C ALA A 18 -4.35 -10.87 8.78
N ASP A 19 -5.12 -11.26 9.79
CA ASP A 19 -6.58 -11.12 9.74
C ASP A 19 -7.02 -9.68 9.62
N THR A 20 -6.36 -8.78 10.35
CA THR A 20 -6.65 -7.36 10.26
C THR A 20 -6.34 -6.82 8.87
N ILE A 21 -5.21 -7.22 8.31
CA ILE A 21 -4.83 -6.78 6.97
C ILE A 21 -5.80 -7.32 5.93
N ARG A 22 -6.19 -8.58 6.04
CA ARG A 22 -7.17 -9.17 5.11
C ARG A 22 -8.51 -8.43 5.15
N ALA A 23 -8.98 -8.14 6.35
CA ALA A 23 -10.23 -7.41 6.50
C ALA A 23 -10.13 -6.01 5.89
N ALA A 24 -9.00 -5.32 6.11
CA ALA A 24 -8.79 -4.00 5.54
C ALA A 24 -8.80 -4.04 4.02
N LEU A 25 -8.14 -5.04 3.43
CA LEU A 25 -8.11 -5.18 1.97
C LEU A 25 -9.48 -5.49 1.40
N ARG A 26 -10.23 -6.38 2.06
CA ARG A 26 -11.58 -6.70 1.58
C ARG A 26 -12.48 -5.47 1.55
N GLU A 27 -12.37 -4.63 2.57
CA GLU A 27 -13.22 -3.44 2.66
C GLU A 27 -12.70 -2.29 1.82
N GLY A 28 -11.39 -2.15 1.73
CA GLY A 28 -10.77 -1.00 1.08
C GLY A 28 -10.62 -1.13 -0.43
N VAL A 29 -10.41 -2.34 -0.93
CA VAL A 29 -10.13 -2.56 -2.36
C VAL A 29 -10.99 -3.65 -2.97
N ALA A 30 -12.21 -3.82 -2.45
CA ALA A 30 -13.08 -4.94 -2.80
C ALA A 30 -13.33 -5.12 -4.29
N ASP A 31 -13.39 -4.03 -5.04
CA ASP A 31 -13.75 -4.09 -6.45
C ASP A 31 -12.55 -4.17 -7.38
N HIS A 32 -11.36 -4.34 -6.82
CA HIS A 32 -10.14 -4.34 -7.63
C HIS A 32 -9.39 -5.64 -7.46
N ARG A 33 -8.71 -6.05 -8.53
CA ARG A 33 -7.87 -7.23 -8.47
C ARG A 33 -6.47 -6.82 -8.02
N ILE A 34 -5.98 -7.43 -6.96
CA ILE A 34 -4.67 -7.07 -6.40
C ILE A 34 -3.58 -7.81 -7.16
N ALA A 35 -2.69 -7.06 -7.80
CA ALA A 35 -1.56 -7.61 -8.52
C ALA A 35 -0.28 -7.62 -7.68
N GLY A 36 -0.24 -6.84 -6.61
CA GLY A 36 0.92 -6.78 -5.74
C GLY A 36 0.66 -5.91 -4.53
N LEU A 37 1.53 -6.03 -3.55
CA LEU A 37 1.50 -5.19 -2.35
C LEU A 37 2.80 -4.41 -2.27
N ALA A 38 2.76 -3.24 -1.67
CA ALA A 38 3.94 -2.39 -1.52
C ALA A 38 3.92 -1.72 -0.15
N THR A 39 5.08 -1.58 0.47
CA THR A 39 5.18 -0.98 1.78
C THR A 39 6.56 -0.34 1.98
N ILE A 40 6.76 0.28 3.14
CA ILE A 40 8.07 0.81 3.49
C ILE A 40 8.99 -0.32 3.95
N ALA A 41 10.28 -0.18 3.65
CA ALA A 41 11.26 -1.26 3.87
C ALA A 41 11.26 -1.81 5.29
N ARG A 42 11.09 -0.95 6.29
CA ARG A 42 11.13 -1.41 7.69
C ARG A 42 9.94 -2.29 8.07
N ARG A 43 8.92 -2.38 7.22
CA ARG A 43 7.75 -3.22 7.47
C ARG A 43 7.71 -4.46 6.59
N ARG A 44 8.70 -4.63 5.72
CA ARG A 44 8.68 -5.72 4.74
C ARG A 44 8.71 -7.11 5.37
N ALA A 45 9.21 -7.22 6.59
CA ALA A 45 9.32 -8.51 7.27
C ALA A 45 8.19 -8.75 8.27
N GLU A 46 7.16 -7.91 8.29
CA GLU A 46 6.03 -8.13 9.20
C GLU A 46 5.34 -9.44 8.87
N PRO A 47 5.23 -10.37 9.83
CA PRO A 47 4.66 -11.70 9.53
C PRO A 47 3.25 -11.65 8.97
N GLY A 48 2.42 -10.74 9.49
CA GLY A 48 1.05 -10.61 8.99
C GLY A 48 1.02 -10.19 7.52
N LEU A 49 1.90 -9.27 7.14
CA LEU A 49 1.95 -8.79 5.76
C LEU A 49 2.48 -9.87 4.83
N LEU A 50 3.51 -10.60 5.25
CA LEU A 50 4.04 -11.70 4.45
C LEU A 50 3.00 -12.79 4.24
N ALA A 51 2.23 -13.10 5.29
CA ALA A 51 1.19 -14.11 5.18
C ALA A 51 0.12 -13.70 4.18
N VAL A 52 -0.28 -12.43 4.19
CA VAL A 52 -1.31 -11.96 3.27
C VAL A 52 -0.80 -11.98 1.83
N ALA A 53 0.44 -11.55 1.61
CA ALA A 53 1.01 -11.60 0.26
C ALA A 53 1.07 -13.04 -0.27
N ALA A 54 1.42 -13.99 0.59
CA ALA A 54 1.46 -15.40 0.21
C ALA A 54 0.06 -15.92 -0.11
N ASP A 55 -0.93 -15.56 0.71
CA ASP A 55 -2.31 -15.98 0.47
C ASP A 55 -2.84 -15.45 -0.86
N LEU A 56 -2.50 -14.22 -1.19
CA LEU A 56 -2.94 -13.61 -2.44
C LEU A 56 -2.08 -14.05 -3.63
N GLN A 57 -0.96 -14.69 -3.35
CA GLN A 57 -0.01 -15.12 -4.37
C GLN A 57 0.49 -13.95 -5.20
N VAL A 58 0.82 -12.86 -4.52
CA VAL A 58 1.33 -11.65 -5.17
C VAL A 58 2.65 -11.24 -4.55
N PRO A 59 3.50 -10.52 -5.30
CA PRO A 59 4.75 -10.04 -4.74
C PRO A 59 4.52 -8.94 -3.71
N LEU A 60 5.42 -8.86 -2.74
CA LEU A 60 5.47 -7.75 -1.80
C LEU A 60 6.74 -6.96 -2.11
N ARG A 61 6.56 -5.71 -2.50
CA ARG A 61 7.67 -4.82 -2.79
C ARG A 61 7.85 -3.85 -1.63
N SER A 62 9.09 -3.44 -1.40
CA SER A 62 9.37 -2.49 -0.34
C SER A 62 10.26 -1.38 -0.85
N PHE A 63 10.13 -0.20 -0.27
CA PHE A 63 10.88 0.98 -0.65
C PHE A 63 11.40 1.68 0.59
N SER A 64 12.55 2.31 0.48
CA SER A 64 13.12 3.03 1.60
C SER A 64 12.32 4.29 1.90
N ALA A 65 12.47 4.81 3.11
CA ALA A 65 11.83 6.07 3.47
C ALA A 65 12.26 7.18 2.52
N GLU A 66 13.53 7.19 2.11
CA GLU A 66 14.02 8.20 1.17
C GLU A 66 13.36 8.09 -0.19
N GLU A 67 13.22 6.87 -0.70
CA GLU A 67 12.53 6.67 -1.98
C GLU A 67 11.10 7.15 -1.92
N LEU A 68 10.42 6.84 -0.81
CA LEU A 68 9.02 7.24 -0.66
C LEU A 68 8.87 8.75 -0.51
N SER A 69 9.84 9.40 0.13
CA SER A 69 9.73 10.83 0.43
C SER A 69 9.78 11.71 -0.81
N VAL A 70 10.33 11.23 -1.92
CA VAL A 70 10.45 12.03 -3.14
C VAL A 70 9.28 11.83 -4.10
N VAL A 71 8.35 10.95 -3.77
CA VAL A 71 7.20 10.72 -4.62
C VAL A 71 6.15 11.79 -4.38
N ALA A 72 5.63 12.39 -5.45
CA ALA A 72 4.53 13.34 -5.34
C ALA A 72 3.24 12.57 -5.08
N VAL A 73 2.56 12.91 -3.99
CA VAL A 73 1.30 12.23 -3.62
C VAL A 73 0.18 13.25 -3.53
N PRO A 74 -1.07 12.83 -3.80
CA PRO A 74 -2.22 13.75 -3.76
C PRO A 74 -2.53 14.30 -2.37
N ASN A 75 -2.16 13.57 -1.32
CA ASN A 75 -2.46 13.98 0.05
C ASN A 75 -1.17 14.17 0.85
N PRO A 76 -0.38 15.19 0.55
CA PRO A 76 0.93 15.36 1.16
C PRO A 76 0.91 16.10 2.51
N GLY A 77 -0.26 16.43 3.01
CA GLY A 77 -0.41 17.41 4.09
C GLY A 77 0.51 17.27 5.28
N ASP A 78 0.79 16.05 5.69
CA ASP A 78 1.58 15.85 6.91
C ASP A 78 3.04 15.54 6.64
N ARG A 79 3.46 15.43 5.42
CA ARG A 79 4.82 15.01 5.15
C ARG A 79 5.85 16.02 5.57
N THR A 80 5.45 17.28 5.68
CA THR A 80 6.38 18.32 6.11
C THR A 80 6.79 18.14 7.55
N ARG A 81 5.95 17.51 8.34
CA ARG A 81 6.23 17.30 9.74
C ARG A 81 6.75 15.92 10.04
N THR A 82 6.27 14.97 9.36
CA THR A 82 6.56 13.60 9.69
C THR A 82 7.06 12.84 8.51
N ALA A 83 7.80 13.43 7.71
CA ALA A 83 8.36 12.88 6.50
C ALA A 83 7.88 11.47 6.13
N VAL A 84 7.71 10.61 7.09
CA VAL A 84 7.27 9.25 6.87
C VAL A 84 5.94 8.98 7.54
N GLY A 85 5.11 9.99 7.61
CA GLY A 85 3.76 9.77 8.11
C GLY A 85 3.12 8.65 7.34
N THR A 86 2.50 7.71 8.04
CA THR A 86 1.90 6.55 7.40
C THR A 86 0.88 6.93 6.35
N ALA A 87 0.32 8.11 6.48
CA ALA A 87 -0.68 8.57 5.53
C ALA A 87 -0.15 8.69 4.11
N SER A 88 1.12 9.14 3.95
CA SER A 88 1.69 9.26 2.61
C SER A 88 2.44 8.02 2.15
N VAL A 89 2.81 7.14 3.06
CA VAL A 89 3.57 5.95 2.72
C VAL A 89 2.79 5.06 1.77
N ALA A 90 1.51 4.85 2.04
CA ALA A 90 0.70 3.94 1.21
C ALA A 90 0.59 4.46 -0.22
N GLU A 91 0.31 5.75 -0.38
CA GLU A 91 0.19 6.32 -1.73
C GLU A 91 1.52 6.29 -2.47
N ALA A 92 2.60 6.68 -1.79
CA ALA A 92 3.90 6.70 -2.41
C ALA A 92 4.37 5.31 -2.82
N ALA A 93 4.13 4.31 -1.95
CA ALA A 93 4.52 2.94 -2.26
C ALA A 93 3.75 2.40 -3.47
N ALA A 94 2.45 2.67 -3.53
CA ALA A 94 1.64 2.23 -4.67
C ALA A 94 2.13 2.87 -5.96
N LEU A 95 2.45 4.15 -5.92
CA LEU A 95 2.92 4.86 -7.10
C LEU A 95 4.29 4.36 -7.55
N LEU A 96 5.22 4.16 -6.62
CA LEU A 96 6.54 3.64 -6.99
C LEU A 96 6.44 2.25 -7.60
N ALA A 97 5.59 1.41 -7.03
CA ALA A 97 5.47 0.03 -7.49
C ALA A 97 4.86 -0.07 -8.88
N THR A 98 4.12 0.94 -9.30
CA THR A 98 3.44 0.92 -10.61
C THR A 98 4.12 1.85 -11.62
N GLY A 99 5.26 2.44 -11.27
CA GLY A 99 5.94 3.36 -12.19
C GLY A 99 5.20 4.64 -12.42
N GLY A 100 4.41 5.08 -11.43
CA GLY A 100 3.66 6.32 -11.52
C GLY A 100 2.27 6.16 -12.10
N GLY A 101 1.76 4.93 -12.16
CA GLY A 101 0.41 4.69 -12.68
C GLY A 101 -0.60 5.45 -11.84
N PRO A 102 -1.79 5.82 -12.36
CA PRO A 102 -2.67 6.68 -11.59
C PRO A 102 -3.16 6.01 -10.31
N LEU A 103 -3.31 6.81 -9.27
CA LEU A 103 -3.98 6.33 -8.06
C LEU A 103 -5.45 6.14 -8.39
N VAL A 104 -5.95 4.94 -8.18
CA VAL A 104 -7.38 4.66 -8.36
C VAL A 104 -8.09 4.65 -7.03
N LEU A 105 -7.35 4.48 -5.94
CA LEU A 105 -7.87 4.62 -4.58
C LEU A 105 -6.89 5.48 -3.80
N PRO A 106 -7.28 6.71 -3.43
CA PRO A 106 -6.42 7.52 -2.57
C PRO A 106 -6.36 6.91 -1.17
N LYS A 107 -5.46 7.40 -0.36
CA LYS A 107 -5.27 6.83 0.96
C LYS A 107 -6.57 6.78 1.75
N ARG A 108 -6.77 5.69 2.45
CA ARG A 108 -7.87 5.56 3.40
C ARG A 108 -7.42 4.65 4.53
N VAL A 109 -8.01 4.83 5.68
CA VAL A 109 -7.68 4.03 6.85
C VAL A 109 -8.82 3.06 7.11
N VAL A 110 -8.48 1.77 7.15
CA VAL A 110 -9.46 0.72 7.40
C VAL A 110 -8.89 -0.18 8.48
N HIS A 111 -9.57 -0.28 9.61
CA HIS A 111 -9.11 -1.08 10.75
C HIS A 111 -7.69 -0.73 11.19
N GLY A 112 -7.34 0.55 11.13
CA GLY A 112 -6.01 1.01 11.52
C GLY A 112 -4.92 0.77 10.48
N VAL A 113 -5.27 0.17 9.34
CA VAL A 113 -4.34 -0.05 8.23
C VAL A 113 -4.57 1.03 7.18
N VAL A 114 -3.50 1.67 6.74
CA VAL A 114 -3.61 2.70 5.70
C VAL A 114 -3.43 2.03 4.35
N LEU A 115 -4.37 2.25 3.45
CA LEU A 115 -4.36 1.65 2.12
C LEU A 115 -4.44 2.72 1.04
N ALA A 116 -3.77 2.48 -0.06
CA ALA A 116 -3.95 3.23 -1.30
C ALA A 116 -3.69 2.27 -2.45
N ALA A 117 -4.25 2.52 -3.61
CA ALA A 117 -4.04 1.63 -4.74
C ALA A 117 -3.78 2.41 -6.01
N ALA A 118 -2.81 1.96 -6.78
CA ALA A 118 -2.48 2.54 -8.07
C ALA A 118 -2.68 1.49 -9.17
N LEU A 119 -3.07 1.96 -10.33
CA LEU A 119 -3.33 1.07 -11.45
C LEU A 119 -2.06 0.38 -11.90
N TYR A 120 -2.12 -0.94 -11.98
CA TYR A 120 -1.01 -1.76 -12.46
C TYR A 120 -1.20 -2.03 -13.94
N ARG A 121 -0.21 -1.67 -14.73
CA ARG A 121 -0.22 -1.94 -16.18
C ARG A 121 0.93 -2.87 -16.51
N ARG A 122 0.61 -3.87 -17.26
CA ARG A 122 1.61 -4.81 -17.72
C ARG A 122 2.34 -4.32 -18.95
#